data_18593058930d3ac608c3cfd44e2ec7ad
#
_entry.id   18593058930d3ac608c3cfd44e2ec7ad
#
_cell.length_a   1.000
_cell.length_b   1.000
_cell.length_c   1.000
_cell.angle_alpha   90.00
_cell.angle_beta   90.00
_cell.angle_gamma   90.00
#
_symmetry.space_group_name_H-M   'P 1'
#
loop_
_entity.id
_entity.type
_entity.pdbx_description
1 polymer ?
#
loop_
_entity_poly.entity_id
_entity_poly.type
_entity_poly.pdbx_seq_one_letter_code
_entity_poly.pdbx_strand_id
1 'polypeptide(L)'
;MKINKYMFLPALIALGMASCNGEGDGNVQMWEWETPEAPVEVDPYVEKGWTNVTKDYGEMPEYIRVYSSPAKLQDKDVKAFIAVADATKAKFDVLGGAEGYHTPSEFYTADAAPIIINGGFFYDGSSLSLVWRNGELVCPNVQVDSPDWSETWYYMPRGVFAKKADGSFEVGWTWTDLQDHTYWYPPPMPLENGRKPDASYPAGAKDFQAVTAIGGGPVLVKGNEIINSYEDEYLLINPTGNRPRTAIGYNSTDHKLVLFVCEGDGMTSGIAGMTLEDVANVMKDLGCDETCNLDGGGSSCMLVNGKETIKPSDGSQRSVVNGVAIK
;
A
#
# COMPACT_ATOMS: atom_id res chain seq x y z
N MET A 1 28.56 6.30 20.88
CA MET A 1 28.98 4.89 20.80
C MET A 1 28.61 4.22 22.12
N LYS A 2 27.46 3.59 22.19
CA LYS A 2 27.07 2.61 23.22
C LYS A 2 26.06 1.67 22.58
N ILE A 3 26.53 0.49 22.24
CA ILE A 3 25.77 -0.63 21.69
C ILE A 3 25.15 -1.35 22.88
N ASN A 4 23.82 -1.40 22.96
CA ASN A 4 23.11 -2.26 23.88
C ASN A 4 22.66 -3.53 23.14
N LYS A 5 23.47 -4.58 23.28
CA LYS A 5 23.12 -5.94 22.87
C LYS A 5 22.24 -6.57 23.96
N TYR A 6 20.97 -6.77 23.68
CA TYR A 6 20.17 -7.71 24.45
C TYR A 6 20.43 -9.12 23.91
N MET A 7 21.21 -9.87 24.67
CA MET A 7 21.51 -11.26 24.40
C MET A 7 20.44 -12.09 25.12
N PHE A 8 19.54 -12.70 24.36
CA PHE A 8 18.62 -13.71 24.91
C PHE A 8 19.42 -14.98 25.14
N LEU A 9 19.56 -15.36 26.42
CA LEU A 9 20.09 -16.66 26.83
C LEU A 9 18.88 -17.61 26.95
N PRO A 10 18.84 -18.77 26.28
CA PRO A 10 17.88 -19.79 26.60
C PRO A 10 18.27 -20.44 27.95
N ALA A 11 17.36 -20.40 28.91
CA ALA A 11 17.54 -21.09 30.18
C ALA A 11 17.46 -22.60 29.95
N LEU A 12 18.58 -23.29 30.03
CA LEU A 12 18.65 -24.74 30.10
C LEU A 12 18.17 -25.17 31.50
N ILE A 13 17.01 -25.81 31.57
CA ILE A 13 16.53 -26.43 32.80
C ILE A 13 17.21 -27.79 32.92
N ALA A 14 18.20 -27.90 33.82
CA ALA A 14 18.78 -29.18 34.22
C ALA A 14 17.85 -29.83 35.27
N LEU A 15 17.18 -30.92 34.90
CA LEU A 15 16.50 -31.78 35.90
C LEU A 15 17.59 -32.47 36.75
N GLY A 16 17.71 -32.02 37.96
CA GLY A 16 18.42 -32.74 39.00
C GLY A 16 17.50 -33.75 39.68
N MET A 17 17.63 -35.04 39.41
CA MET A 17 17.01 -36.07 40.21
C MET A 17 17.80 -36.22 41.51
N ALA A 18 17.25 -35.72 42.58
CA ALA A 18 17.71 -36.06 43.93
C ALA A 18 16.81 -37.17 44.48
N SER A 19 17.34 -38.38 44.58
CA SER A 19 16.71 -39.48 45.31
C SER A 19 16.94 -39.23 46.79
N CYS A 20 15.89 -38.96 47.55
CA CYS A 20 15.90 -39.04 49.02
C CYS A 20 14.91 -40.10 49.46
N ASN A 21 15.43 -41.23 49.95
CA ASN A 21 14.66 -42.15 50.77
C ASN A 21 14.49 -41.53 52.18
N GLY A 22 13.28 -41.24 52.54
CA GLY A 22 12.90 -40.77 53.86
C GLY A 22 11.42 -40.94 54.06
N GLU A 23 11.02 -41.89 54.93
CA GLU A 23 9.66 -41.99 55.43
C GLU A 23 9.33 -40.75 56.25
N GLY A 24 8.29 -40.03 55.87
CA GLY A 24 7.79 -38.89 56.60
C GLY A 24 6.44 -38.48 56.02
N ASP A 25 5.40 -38.57 56.87
CA ASP A 25 4.09 -37.98 56.68
C ASP A 25 4.27 -36.50 56.32
N GLY A 26 4.11 -36.18 55.06
CA GLY A 26 4.28 -34.81 54.61
C GLY A 26 3.33 -34.47 53.47
N ASN A 27 2.38 -33.63 53.81
CA ASN A 27 1.57 -32.91 52.84
C ASN A 27 2.53 -32.13 51.91
N VAL A 28 2.94 -32.73 50.80
CA VAL A 28 3.79 -32.07 49.81
C VAL A 28 2.93 -31.05 49.11
N GLN A 29 3.06 -29.80 49.52
CA GLN A 29 2.46 -28.67 48.82
C GLN A 29 3.20 -28.56 47.48
N MET A 30 2.57 -29.11 46.43
CA MET A 30 3.08 -28.91 45.06
C MET A 30 2.97 -27.44 44.71
N TRP A 31 4.09 -26.79 44.53
CA TRP A 31 4.10 -25.45 44.01
C TRP A 31 3.73 -25.52 42.52
N GLU A 32 2.48 -25.07 42.20
CA GLU A 32 2.09 -24.81 40.85
C GLU A 32 2.88 -23.56 40.38
N TRP A 33 3.79 -23.76 39.49
CA TRP A 33 4.43 -22.63 38.79
C TRP A 33 3.38 -22.03 37.90
N GLU A 34 2.93 -20.82 38.20
CA GLU A 34 2.20 -20.02 37.26
C GLU A 34 3.14 -19.80 36.06
N THR A 35 2.79 -20.41 34.94
CA THR A 35 3.46 -20.07 33.66
C THR A 35 3.23 -18.59 33.45
N PRO A 36 4.31 -17.76 33.24
CA PRO A 36 4.13 -16.36 32.94
C PRO A 36 3.17 -16.26 31.75
N GLU A 37 2.13 -15.45 31.87
CA GLU A 37 1.27 -15.15 30.73
C GLU A 37 2.16 -14.68 29.58
N ALA A 38 1.95 -15.24 28.38
CA ALA A 38 2.66 -14.79 27.19
C ALA A 38 2.45 -13.29 27.07
N PRO A 39 3.49 -12.52 26.71
CA PRO A 39 3.33 -11.08 26.51
C PRO A 39 2.17 -10.84 25.56
N VAL A 40 1.23 -10.00 25.98
CA VAL A 40 0.12 -9.59 25.11
C VAL A 40 0.77 -8.87 23.91
N GLU A 41 0.64 -9.46 22.74
CA GLU A 41 1.13 -8.83 21.50
C GLU A 41 0.31 -7.56 21.26
N VAL A 42 0.96 -6.42 21.41
CA VAL A 42 0.30 -5.13 21.24
C VAL A 42 0.20 -4.83 19.74
N ASP A 43 -1.01 -4.57 19.27
CA ASP A 43 -1.27 -4.21 17.89
C ASP A 43 -0.74 -2.79 17.61
N PRO A 44 0.31 -2.62 16.79
CA PRO A 44 0.97 -1.33 16.59
C PRO A 44 0.06 -0.28 15.93
N TYR A 45 -0.96 -0.69 15.21
CA TYR A 45 -1.92 0.22 14.60
C TYR A 45 -2.92 0.75 15.63
N VAL A 46 -3.31 -0.10 16.58
CA VAL A 46 -4.16 0.30 17.71
C VAL A 46 -3.43 1.29 18.63
N GLU A 47 -2.15 1.11 18.88
CA GLU A 47 -1.33 2.08 19.61
C GLU A 47 -1.27 3.46 18.94
N LYS A 48 -1.35 3.50 17.61
CA LYS A 48 -1.43 4.73 16.81
C LYS A 48 -2.85 5.32 16.74
N GLY A 49 -3.80 4.75 17.48
CA GLY A 49 -5.18 5.23 17.57
C GLY A 49 -6.15 4.68 16.52
N TRP A 50 -5.70 3.75 15.66
CA TRP A 50 -6.58 3.06 14.72
C TRP A 50 -7.42 2.01 15.44
N THR A 51 -8.66 1.81 14.98
CA THR A 51 -9.58 0.82 15.56
C THR A 51 -9.64 -0.39 14.65
N ASN A 52 -9.34 -1.58 15.19
CA ASN A 52 -9.47 -2.83 14.44
C ASN A 52 -10.96 -3.14 14.23
N VAL A 53 -11.40 -3.11 12.99
CA VAL A 53 -12.79 -3.36 12.55
C VAL A 53 -12.90 -4.61 11.68
N THR A 54 -11.88 -5.46 11.64
CA THR A 54 -11.84 -6.66 10.79
C THR A 54 -13.10 -7.52 10.94
N LYS A 55 -13.58 -7.69 12.16
CA LYS A 55 -14.76 -8.54 12.46
C LYS A 55 -16.07 -8.01 11.90
N ASP A 56 -16.17 -6.70 11.62
CA ASP A 56 -17.38 -6.06 11.08
C ASP A 56 -17.65 -6.49 9.63
N TYR A 57 -16.61 -7.01 8.98
CA TYR A 57 -16.66 -7.44 7.59
C TYR A 57 -16.78 -8.97 7.43
N GLY A 58 -16.90 -9.73 8.50
CA GLY A 58 -17.02 -11.20 8.49
C GLY A 58 -15.68 -11.91 8.60
N GLU A 59 -15.64 -13.16 8.13
CA GLU A 59 -14.41 -13.96 8.18
C GLU A 59 -13.33 -13.40 7.25
N MET A 60 -12.11 -13.34 7.76
CA MET A 60 -10.96 -12.79 7.08
C MET A 60 -9.75 -13.71 7.32
N PRO A 61 -8.85 -13.90 6.34
CA PRO A 61 -7.59 -14.58 6.57
C PRO A 61 -6.83 -13.97 7.75
N GLU A 62 -6.22 -14.77 8.61
CA GLU A 62 -5.52 -14.31 9.81
C GLU A 62 -4.41 -13.29 9.53
N TYR A 63 -3.86 -13.33 8.32
CA TYR A 63 -2.80 -12.42 7.87
C TYR A 63 -3.32 -11.09 7.30
N ILE A 64 -4.64 -10.85 7.31
CA ILE A 64 -5.26 -9.58 6.90
C ILE A 64 -6.01 -8.97 8.08
N ARG A 65 -5.82 -7.68 8.30
CA ARG A 65 -6.55 -6.88 9.28
C ARG A 65 -7.04 -5.59 8.63
N VAL A 66 -8.19 -5.12 9.07
CA VAL A 66 -8.80 -3.87 8.61
C VAL A 66 -8.99 -2.95 9.79
N TYR A 67 -8.64 -1.67 9.61
CA TYR A 67 -8.75 -0.67 10.65
C TYR A 67 -9.47 0.56 10.13
N SER A 68 -10.26 1.19 10.98
CA SER A 68 -10.79 2.53 10.77
C SER A 68 -9.90 3.56 11.48
N SER A 69 -9.79 4.76 10.89
CA SER A 69 -8.98 5.83 11.43
C SER A 69 -9.52 6.37 12.76
N PRO A 70 -8.68 7.01 13.59
CA PRO A 70 -9.15 7.95 14.60
C PRO A 70 -9.96 9.07 13.92
N ALA A 71 -10.67 9.87 14.73
CA ALA A 71 -11.48 10.99 14.21
C ALA A 71 -10.64 12.06 13.49
N LYS A 72 -9.36 12.18 13.86
CA LYS A 72 -8.42 13.11 13.24
C LYS A 72 -7.14 12.44 12.83
N LEU A 73 -6.66 12.80 11.63
CA LEU A 73 -5.30 12.51 11.14
C LEU A 73 -4.75 13.81 10.56
N GLN A 74 -3.47 14.12 10.82
CA GLN A 74 -2.82 15.35 10.36
C GLN A 74 -3.66 16.62 10.69
N ASP A 75 -4.20 16.67 11.92
CA ASP A 75 -5.05 17.74 12.46
C ASP A 75 -6.38 17.99 11.73
N LYS A 76 -6.76 17.12 10.80
CA LYS A 76 -8.01 17.19 10.01
C LYS A 76 -9.01 16.16 10.48
N ASP A 77 -10.30 16.52 10.44
CA ASP A 77 -11.38 15.55 10.61
C ASP A 77 -11.38 14.61 9.40
N VAL A 78 -11.30 13.32 9.65
CA VAL A 78 -11.12 12.31 8.61
C VAL A 78 -11.94 11.07 8.87
N LYS A 79 -12.30 10.40 7.79
CA LYS A 79 -12.83 9.05 7.78
C LYS A 79 -12.01 8.26 6.78
N ALA A 80 -11.11 7.43 7.29
CA ALA A 80 -10.21 6.64 6.49
C ALA A 80 -10.19 5.19 6.98
N PHE A 81 -9.76 4.29 6.09
CA PHE A 81 -9.57 2.89 6.39
C PHE A 81 -8.22 2.43 5.86
N ILE A 82 -7.63 1.50 6.59
CA ILE A 82 -6.48 0.75 6.08
C ILE A 82 -6.78 -0.75 6.13
N ALA A 83 -6.32 -1.44 5.10
CA ALA A 83 -6.17 -2.89 5.12
C ALA A 83 -4.67 -3.21 5.22
N VAL A 84 -4.31 -3.99 6.22
CA VAL A 84 -2.94 -4.42 6.48
C VAL A 84 -2.83 -5.91 6.26
N ALA A 85 -1.91 -6.33 5.40
CA ALA A 85 -1.69 -7.73 5.08
C ALA A 85 -0.22 -8.12 5.28
N ASP A 86 0.01 -9.32 5.79
CA ASP A 86 1.34 -9.93 5.82
C ASP A 86 1.77 -10.27 4.40
N ALA A 87 2.71 -9.52 3.85
CA ALA A 87 3.17 -9.64 2.46
C ALA A 87 3.84 -10.99 2.16
N THR A 88 4.27 -11.72 3.18
CA THR A 88 4.86 -13.06 3.02
C THR A 88 3.80 -14.15 2.81
N LYS A 89 2.54 -13.86 3.15
CA LYS A 89 1.40 -14.80 3.07
C LYS A 89 0.38 -14.36 2.03
N ALA A 90 0.16 -13.06 1.92
CA ALA A 90 -0.84 -12.49 1.03
C ALA A 90 -0.40 -12.55 -0.44
N LYS A 91 -1.36 -12.80 -1.31
CA LYS A 91 -1.17 -12.62 -2.75
C LYS A 91 -1.59 -11.19 -3.12
N PHE A 92 -0.65 -10.43 -3.66
CA PHE A 92 -0.90 -9.14 -4.31
C PHE A 92 -1.23 -9.38 -5.78
N ASP A 93 -2.35 -8.87 -6.25
CA ASP A 93 -2.82 -9.05 -7.61
C ASP A 93 -3.36 -7.74 -8.18
N VAL A 94 -3.23 -7.54 -9.50
CA VAL A 94 -3.79 -6.39 -10.22
C VAL A 94 -4.94 -6.90 -11.09
N LEU A 95 -6.11 -6.31 -10.89
CA LEU A 95 -7.36 -6.65 -11.60
C LEU A 95 -7.55 -5.73 -12.79
N GLY A 96 -8.36 -6.15 -13.77
CA GLY A 96 -8.58 -5.39 -15.00
C GLY A 96 -7.42 -5.51 -15.98
N GLY A 97 -7.26 -4.54 -16.85
CA GLY A 97 -6.27 -4.59 -17.94
C GLY A 97 -5.95 -3.21 -18.51
N ALA A 98 -5.69 -3.20 -19.83
CA ALA A 98 -5.42 -1.96 -20.57
C ALA A 98 -6.70 -1.16 -20.82
N GLU A 99 -7.83 -1.83 -20.99
CA GLU A 99 -9.11 -1.25 -21.38
C GLU A 99 -10.27 -1.91 -20.64
N GLY A 100 -11.42 -1.22 -20.66
CA GLY A 100 -12.67 -1.67 -20.09
C GLY A 100 -13.02 -0.95 -18.79
N TYR A 101 -14.29 -1.01 -18.43
CA TYR A 101 -14.81 -0.41 -17.20
C TYR A 101 -15.38 -1.46 -16.28
N HIS A 102 -14.97 -1.45 -15.03
CA HIS A 102 -15.50 -2.30 -13.98
C HIS A 102 -15.63 -1.51 -12.68
N THR A 103 -16.73 -1.64 -11.99
CA THR A 103 -16.80 -1.19 -10.61
C THR A 103 -15.97 -2.11 -9.70
N PRO A 104 -15.48 -1.63 -8.57
CA PRO A 104 -14.85 -2.50 -7.57
C PRO A 104 -15.74 -3.70 -7.17
N SER A 105 -17.05 -3.53 -7.12
CA SER A 105 -18.01 -4.63 -6.86
C SER A 105 -18.06 -5.68 -7.99
N GLU A 106 -17.89 -5.28 -9.24
CA GLU A 106 -17.79 -6.22 -10.37
C GLU A 106 -16.46 -7.00 -10.30
N PHE A 107 -15.37 -6.35 -9.93
CA PHE A 107 -14.10 -7.06 -9.63
C PHE A 107 -14.28 -8.07 -8.49
N TYR A 108 -14.97 -7.69 -7.42
CA TYR A 108 -15.26 -8.61 -6.31
C TYR A 108 -16.14 -9.78 -6.77
N THR A 109 -17.11 -9.56 -7.61
CA THR A 109 -17.97 -10.62 -8.14
C THR A 109 -17.18 -11.62 -8.98
N ALA A 110 -16.18 -11.14 -9.70
CA ALA A 110 -15.32 -11.99 -10.54
C ALA A 110 -14.25 -12.76 -9.75
N ASP A 111 -13.74 -12.21 -8.65
CA ASP A 111 -12.55 -12.73 -7.96
C ASP A 111 -12.76 -13.02 -6.47
N ALA A 112 -13.77 -12.43 -5.81
CA ALA A 112 -14.08 -12.60 -4.38
C ALA A 112 -12.87 -12.39 -3.44
N ALA A 113 -11.93 -11.51 -3.80
CA ALA A 113 -10.78 -11.19 -2.96
C ALA A 113 -11.23 -10.49 -1.65
N PRO A 114 -10.67 -10.84 -0.49
CA PRO A 114 -11.00 -10.22 0.79
C PRO A 114 -10.87 -8.69 0.78
N ILE A 115 -9.86 -8.15 0.09
CA ILE A 115 -9.63 -6.72 -0.06
C ILE A 115 -9.51 -6.37 -1.55
N ILE A 116 -10.28 -5.38 -1.99
CA ILE A 116 -10.18 -4.76 -3.31
C ILE A 116 -10.15 -3.24 -3.15
N ILE A 117 -9.20 -2.58 -3.81
CA ILE A 117 -9.18 -1.12 -3.97
C ILE A 117 -9.17 -0.77 -5.46
N ASN A 118 -9.55 0.48 -5.80
CA ASN A 118 -9.32 1.01 -7.13
C ASN A 118 -7.83 1.04 -7.46
N GLY A 119 -7.51 1.05 -8.75
CA GLY A 119 -6.14 1.08 -9.24
C GLY A 119 -5.65 2.47 -9.63
N GLY A 120 -4.84 2.53 -10.69
CA GLY A 120 -4.24 3.75 -11.20
C GLY A 120 -5.19 4.58 -12.06
N PHE A 121 -4.64 5.64 -12.65
CA PHE A 121 -5.37 6.60 -13.48
C PHE A 121 -5.85 5.97 -14.80
N PHE A 122 -6.94 6.49 -15.31
CA PHE A 122 -7.52 6.09 -16.59
C PHE A 122 -8.23 7.26 -17.27
N TYR A 123 -8.45 7.14 -18.56
CA TYR A 123 -9.24 8.08 -19.34
C TYR A 123 -9.97 7.34 -20.47
N ASP A 124 -11.24 7.65 -20.66
CA ASP A 124 -12.11 7.09 -21.71
C ASP A 124 -11.99 5.55 -21.86
N GLY A 125 -12.04 4.84 -20.72
CA GLY A 125 -11.99 3.38 -20.66
C GLY A 125 -10.62 2.76 -20.89
N SER A 126 -9.58 3.58 -21.03
CA SER A 126 -8.20 3.11 -21.20
C SER A 126 -7.34 3.45 -19.99
N SER A 127 -6.47 2.54 -19.56
CA SER A 127 -5.54 2.78 -18.47
C SER A 127 -4.48 3.81 -18.88
N LEU A 128 -4.24 4.79 -18.01
CA LEU A 128 -3.10 5.70 -18.09
C LEU A 128 -1.94 5.25 -17.17
N SER A 129 -2.12 4.13 -16.49
CA SER A 129 -1.21 3.62 -15.49
C SER A 129 -0.74 2.22 -15.86
N LEU A 130 0.51 1.92 -15.56
CA LEU A 130 1.11 0.62 -15.82
C LEU A 130 0.30 -0.50 -15.17
N VAL A 131 0.04 -1.54 -15.94
CA VAL A 131 -0.43 -2.84 -15.47
C VAL A 131 0.60 -3.90 -15.86
N TRP A 132 1.15 -4.57 -14.86
CA TRP A 132 2.15 -5.64 -15.04
C TRP A 132 1.71 -6.86 -14.26
N ARG A 133 1.58 -8.01 -14.92
CA ARG A 133 1.13 -9.26 -14.32
C ARG A 133 1.95 -10.45 -14.78
N ASN A 134 2.27 -11.34 -13.85
CA ASN A 134 2.99 -12.58 -14.12
C ASN A 134 4.33 -12.35 -14.86
N GLY A 135 5.00 -11.24 -14.57
CA GLY A 135 6.26 -10.88 -15.22
C GLY A 135 6.12 -10.25 -16.60
N GLU A 136 4.91 -9.89 -17.04
CA GLU A 136 4.64 -9.37 -18.37
C GLU A 136 3.91 -8.02 -18.34
N LEU A 137 4.23 -7.16 -19.30
CA LEU A 137 3.54 -5.89 -19.54
C LEU A 137 2.14 -6.15 -20.10
N VAL A 138 1.12 -5.61 -19.44
CA VAL A 138 -0.27 -5.58 -19.94
C VAL A 138 -0.58 -4.20 -20.51
N CYS A 139 -0.13 -3.13 -19.85
CA CYS A 139 -0.32 -1.75 -20.27
C CYS A 139 0.81 -0.88 -19.69
N PRO A 140 1.45 0.00 -20.47
CA PRO A 140 2.44 0.95 -19.97
C PRO A 140 1.78 2.11 -19.21
N ASN A 141 2.56 2.85 -18.43
CA ASN A 141 2.17 4.18 -17.97
C ASN A 141 2.02 5.12 -19.17
N VAL A 142 1.11 6.10 -19.08
CA VAL A 142 1.08 7.19 -20.06
C VAL A 142 2.42 7.95 -19.99
N GLN A 143 3.02 8.21 -21.14
CA GLN A 143 4.45 8.52 -21.23
C GLN A 143 4.74 9.88 -21.81
N VAL A 144 3.72 10.57 -22.29
CA VAL A 144 3.88 11.87 -22.94
C VAL A 144 2.72 12.77 -22.54
N ASP A 145 3.03 14.02 -22.24
CA ASP A 145 2.05 15.04 -21.95
C ASP A 145 2.48 16.42 -22.45
N SER A 146 1.50 17.28 -22.71
CA SER A 146 1.70 18.69 -23.02
C SER A 146 0.81 19.49 -22.08
N PRO A 147 1.36 20.00 -20.98
CA PRO A 147 0.62 20.51 -19.83
C PRO A 147 -0.24 21.74 -20.12
N ASP A 148 0.18 22.52 -21.06
CA ASP A 148 -0.40 23.80 -21.41
C ASP A 148 -1.07 23.79 -22.80
N TRP A 149 -1.26 22.58 -23.38
CA TRP A 149 -1.75 22.40 -24.74
C TRP A 149 -0.89 23.15 -25.78
N SER A 150 0.37 23.48 -25.40
CA SER A 150 1.36 24.08 -26.27
C SER A 150 2.05 23.02 -27.14
N GLU A 151 2.97 23.47 -28.01
CA GLU A 151 3.84 22.55 -28.77
C GLU A 151 4.97 21.93 -27.91
N THR A 152 4.96 22.16 -26.59
CA THR A 152 5.96 21.63 -25.67
C THR A 152 5.53 20.25 -25.17
N TRP A 153 6.28 19.23 -25.52
CA TRP A 153 6.01 17.85 -25.14
C TRP A 153 7.04 17.34 -24.12
N TYR A 154 6.54 16.82 -23.02
CA TYR A 154 7.36 16.21 -21.99
C TYR A 154 7.14 14.70 -21.97
N TYR A 155 8.22 13.97 -21.79
CA TYR A 155 8.25 12.52 -21.69
C TYR A 155 8.77 12.17 -20.30
N MET A 156 7.94 11.55 -19.49
CA MET A 156 8.25 11.33 -18.08
C MET A 156 8.08 9.86 -17.67
N PRO A 157 9.05 9.31 -16.93
CA PRO A 157 8.81 8.12 -16.13
C PRO A 157 7.75 8.42 -15.06
N ARG A 158 6.81 7.50 -14.87
CA ARG A 158 5.74 7.65 -13.88
C ARG A 158 5.80 6.60 -12.80
N GLY A 159 5.24 6.93 -11.65
CA GLY A 159 5.24 6.12 -10.44
C GLY A 159 4.64 4.74 -10.63
N VAL A 160 5.22 3.77 -9.95
CA VAL A 160 4.76 2.39 -9.93
C VAL A 160 5.03 1.77 -8.55
N PHE A 161 4.13 0.90 -8.12
CA PHE A 161 4.29 0.02 -6.96
C PHE A 161 4.45 -1.41 -7.46
N ALA A 162 5.58 -2.04 -7.17
CA ALA A 162 5.97 -3.31 -7.78
C ALA A 162 6.34 -4.38 -6.74
N LYS A 163 5.81 -5.60 -6.91
CA LYS A 163 6.24 -6.81 -6.22
C LYS A 163 7.39 -7.45 -6.98
N LYS A 164 8.52 -7.65 -6.31
CA LYS A 164 9.71 -8.32 -6.87
C LYS A 164 9.67 -9.83 -6.68
N ALA A 165 10.57 -10.53 -7.37
CA ALA A 165 10.67 -11.99 -7.33
C ALA A 165 11.04 -12.53 -5.93
N ASP A 166 11.76 -11.75 -5.12
CA ASP A 166 12.10 -12.10 -3.74
C ASP A 166 10.94 -11.90 -2.74
N GLY A 167 9.79 -11.42 -3.24
CA GLY A 167 8.59 -11.16 -2.44
C GLY A 167 8.55 -9.76 -1.81
N SER A 168 9.61 -8.97 -1.89
CA SER A 168 9.62 -7.58 -1.44
C SER A 168 8.85 -6.68 -2.39
N PHE A 169 8.53 -5.47 -1.92
CA PHE A 169 7.89 -4.44 -2.72
C PHE A 169 8.75 -3.20 -2.77
N GLU A 170 8.65 -2.47 -3.86
CA GLU A 170 9.42 -1.25 -4.10
C GLU A 170 8.59 -0.28 -4.95
N VAL A 171 8.73 1.02 -4.68
CA VAL A 171 8.24 2.07 -5.58
C VAL A 171 9.37 2.61 -6.44
N GLY A 172 9.03 3.11 -7.61
CA GLY A 172 9.97 3.76 -8.52
C GLY A 172 9.24 4.32 -9.72
N TRP A 173 9.98 4.56 -10.79
CA TRP A 173 9.43 5.20 -11.98
C TRP A 173 9.75 4.35 -13.21
N THR A 174 8.78 4.19 -14.10
CA THR A 174 8.91 3.38 -15.30
C THR A 174 8.66 4.19 -16.56
N TRP A 175 9.37 3.83 -17.60
CA TRP A 175 9.16 4.22 -18.98
C TRP A 175 9.19 2.97 -19.85
N THR A 176 8.27 2.88 -20.82
CA THR A 176 8.24 1.78 -21.79
C THR A 176 8.53 2.33 -23.18
N ASP A 177 9.46 1.76 -23.91
CA ASP A 177 9.80 2.17 -25.27
C ASP A 177 8.83 1.60 -26.32
N LEU A 178 9.05 1.95 -27.58
CA LEU A 178 8.21 1.50 -28.71
C LEU A 178 8.34 0.01 -29.04
N GLN A 179 9.23 -0.70 -28.40
CA GLN A 179 9.44 -2.14 -28.51
C GLN A 179 8.88 -2.88 -27.28
N ASP A 180 8.06 -2.21 -26.47
CA ASP A 180 7.48 -2.72 -25.22
C ASP A 180 8.53 -3.08 -24.14
N HIS A 181 9.76 -2.53 -24.29
CA HIS A 181 10.78 -2.69 -23.25
C HIS A 181 10.54 -1.65 -22.16
N THR A 182 10.34 -2.11 -20.94
CA THR A 182 10.10 -1.25 -19.78
C THR A 182 11.36 -1.09 -18.95
N TYR A 183 11.72 0.16 -18.72
CA TYR A 183 12.84 0.56 -17.88
C TYR A 183 12.34 1.00 -16.50
N TRP A 184 13.15 0.72 -15.49
CA TRP A 184 13.04 1.23 -14.14
C TRP A 184 14.06 2.35 -13.93
N TYR A 185 13.64 3.45 -13.34
CA TYR A 185 14.51 4.59 -13.07
C TYR A 185 14.60 4.87 -11.56
N PRO A 186 15.74 5.45 -11.10
CA PRO A 186 15.87 6.06 -9.79
C PRO A 186 14.92 7.28 -9.67
N PRO A 187 15.03 8.10 -8.60
CA PRO A 187 14.18 9.27 -8.40
C PRO A 187 13.99 10.12 -9.66
N PRO A 188 12.81 10.75 -9.81
CA PRO A 188 12.44 11.46 -11.02
C PRO A 188 13.41 12.57 -11.36
N MET A 189 13.49 12.89 -12.63
CA MET A 189 14.40 13.88 -13.19
C MET A 189 13.66 15.17 -13.57
N PRO A 190 14.38 16.27 -13.62
CA PRO A 190 13.88 17.46 -14.30
C PRO A 190 13.43 17.13 -15.71
N LEU A 191 12.23 17.57 -16.07
CA LEU A 191 11.68 17.37 -17.41
C LEU A 191 12.43 18.24 -18.42
N GLU A 192 12.82 17.63 -19.55
CA GLU A 192 13.39 18.34 -20.70
C GLU A 192 12.45 18.22 -21.90
N ASN A 193 12.09 19.37 -22.51
CA ASN A 193 11.21 19.39 -23.65
C ASN A 193 11.75 18.52 -24.81
N GLY A 194 10.92 17.61 -25.28
CA GLY A 194 11.21 16.75 -26.43
C GLY A 194 12.21 15.62 -26.19
N ARG A 195 12.79 15.51 -24.97
CA ARG A 195 13.74 14.45 -24.66
C ARG A 195 13.04 13.23 -24.09
N LYS A 196 13.21 12.10 -24.77
CA LYS A 196 12.63 10.80 -24.35
C LYS A 196 13.59 10.05 -23.45
N PRO A 197 13.07 9.38 -22.41
CA PRO A 197 13.85 8.41 -21.64
C PRO A 197 14.31 7.23 -22.51
N ASP A 198 15.46 6.65 -22.12
CA ASP A 198 16.02 5.44 -22.73
C ASP A 198 16.94 4.72 -21.71
N ALA A 199 17.67 3.69 -22.15
CA ALA A 199 18.60 2.94 -21.31
C ALA A 199 19.74 3.79 -20.69
N SER A 200 20.01 4.98 -21.23
CA SER A 200 21.07 5.89 -20.78
C SER A 200 20.56 7.16 -20.13
N TYR A 201 19.29 7.49 -20.33
CA TYR A 201 18.64 8.70 -19.85
C TYR A 201 17.22 8.43 -19.37
N PRO A 202 16.88 8.82 -18.15
CA PRO A 202 17.77 9.31 -17.06
C PRO A 202 18.87 8.32 -16.68
N ALA A 203 19.96 8.84 -16.11
CA ALA A 203 21.05 8.00 -15.65
C ALA A 203 20.58 7.01 -14.57
N GLY A 204 21.09 5.78 -14.62
CA GLY A 204 20.73 4.73 -13.68
C GLY A 204 19.52 3.89 -14.09
N ALA A 205 19.06 4.01 -15.33
CA ALA A 205 18.05 3.12 -15.90
C ALA A 205 18.46 1.64 -15.75
N LYS A 206 17.49 0.79 -15.44
CA LYS A 206 17.62 -0.67 -15.37
C LYS A 206 16.43 -1.30 -16.08
N ASP A 207 16.56 -2.54 -16.51
CA ASP A 207 15.41 -3.31 -16.96
C ASP A 207 14.40 -3.46 -15.82
N PHE A 208 13.14 -3.17 -16.13
CA PHE A 208 12.07 -3.37 -15.14
C PHE A 208 11.80 -4.85 -14.95
N GLN A 209 11.88 -5.30 -13.72
CA GLN A 209 11.63 -6.69 -13.34
C GLN A 209 10.71 -6.74 -12.13
N ALA A 210 9.48 -7.18 -12.36
CA ALA A 210 8.49 -7.38 -11.32
C ALA A 210 7.70 -8.67 -11.58
N VAL A 211 7.13 -9.23 -10.53
CA VAL A 211 6.13 -10.31 -10.67
C VAL A 211 4.77 -9.70 -10.99
N THR A 212 4.42 -8.64 -10.27
CA THR A 212 3.17 -7.89 -10.43
C THR A 212 3.41 -6.44 -10.05
N ALA A 213 2.87 -5.50 -10.82
CA ALA A 213 2.97 -4.08 -10.50
C ALA A 213 1.76 -3.30 -10.99
N ILE A 214 1.48 -2.20 -10.31
CA ILE A 214 0.45 -1.23 -10.65
C ILE A 214 1.08 0.16 -10.75
N GLY A 215 0.81 0.84 -11.85
CA GLY A 215 1.14 2.26 -12.00
C GLY A 215 0.19 3.13 -11.20
N GLY A 216 0.69 4.28 -10.81
CA GLY A 216 -0.05 5.30 -10.09
C GLY A 216 0.75 6.59 -10.12
N GLY A 217 0.78 7.27 -9.01
CA GLY A 217 1.58 8.47 -8.82
C GLY A 217 0.83 9.57 -8.10
N PRO A 218 1.58 10.45 -7.46
CA PRO A 218 3.04 10.42 -7.33
C PRO A 218 3.52 9.31 -6.39
N VAL A 219 4.81 8.99 -6.48
CA VAL A 219 5.49 8.30 -5.38
C VAL A 219 5.50 9.23 -4.19
N LEU A 220 4.96 8.78 -3.06
CA LEU A 220 4.81 9.58 -1.84
C LEU A 220 5.96 9.37 -0.87
N VAL A 221 6.34 8.11 -0.64
CA VAL A 221 7.43 7.73 0.26
C VAL A 221 8.33 6.74 -0.45
N LYS A 222 9.65 6.95 -0.39
CA LYS A 222 10.66 6.01 -0.89
C LYS A 222 11.85 5.95 0.06
N GLY A 223 12.23 4.72 0.45
CA GLY A 223 13.34 4.51 1.39
C GLY A 223 13.11 5.21 2.73
N ASN A 224 11.87 5.27 3.21
CA ASN A 224 11.44 5.97 4.42
C ASN A 224 11.55 7.52 4.36
N GLU A 225 11.71 8.10 3.18
CA GLU A 225 11.70 9.56 2.98
C GLU A 225 10.46 9.99 2.21
N ILE A 226 9.82 11.08 2.63
CA ILE A 226 8.71 11.69 1.89
C ILE A 226 9.28 12.42 0.69
N ILE A 227 8.90 12.00 -0.51
CA ILE A 227 9.37 12.55 -1.78
C ILE A 227 8.29 13.41 -2.42
N ASN A 228 7.06 12.88 -2.56
CA ASN A 228 5.93 13.53 -3.21
C ASN A 228 6.26 14.08 -4.60
N SER A 229 6.59 13.19 -5.53
CA SER A 229 7.17 13.49 -6.85
C SER A 229 6.17 13.99 -7.91
N TYR A 230 5.03 14.59 -7.52
CA TYR A 230 3.95 14.90 -8.47
C TYR A 230 4.36 15.90 -9.58
N GLU A 231 5.25 16.84 -9.28
CA GLU A 231 5.77 17.81 -10.28
C GLU A 231 6.66 17.12 -11.31
N ASP A 232 7.57 16.28 -10.84
CA ASP A 232 8.52 15.56 -11.68
C ASP A 232 7.84 14.47 -12.53
N GLU A 233 6.74 13.91 -12.05
CA GLU A 233 5.92 12.96 -12.80
C GLU A 233 4.91 13.63 -13.72
N TYR A 234 4.86 14.95 -13.71
CA TYR A 234 3.93 15.73 -14.50
C TYR A 234 2.46 15.29 -14.35
N LEU A 235 2.04 15.12 -13.12
CA LEU A 235 0.69 14.67 -12.82
C LEU A 235 -0.28 15.87 -12.72
N LEU A 236 -1.26 15.93 -13.60
CA LEU A 236 -2.33 16.95 -13.59
C LEU A 236 -3.38 16.63 -12.53
N ILE A 237 -2.94 16.46 -11.30
CA ILE A 237 -3.80 16.21 -10.13
C ILE A 237 -3.71 17.38 -9.16
N ASN A 238 -4.71 17.50 -8.28
CA ASN A 238 -4.68 18.51 -7.22
C ASN A 238 -3.95 17.96 -5.98
N PRO A 239 -2.63 18.25 -5.79
CA PRO A 239 -1.84 17.67 -4.70
C PRO A 239 -2.17 18.29 -3.35
N THR A 240 -2.55 19.58 -3.32
CA THR A 240 -2.80 20.36 -2.11
C THR A 240 -4.27 20.44 -1.73
N GLY A 241 -5.17 20.00 -2.60
CA GLY A 241 -6.59 19.94 -2.30
C GLY A 241 -6.95 18.78 -1.40
N ASN A 242 -7.83 19.01 -0.44
CA ASN A 242 -8.44 17.94 0.32
C ASN A 242 -9.41 17.17 -0.59
N ARG A 243 -9.14 15.90 -0.81
CA ARG A 243 -9.89 15.01 -1.72
C ARG A 243 -9.97 13.61 -1.13
N PRO A 244 -10.91 12.77 -1.59
CA PRO A 244 -10.77 11.32 -1.41
C PRO A 244 -9.45 10.85 -2.01
N ARG A 245 -8.74 9.96 -1.32
CA ARG A 245 -7.44 9.44 -1.74
C ARG A 245 -7.39 7.94 -1.58
N THR A 246 -6.59 7.32 -2.45
CA THR A 246 -6.23 5.91 -2.37
C THR A 246 -4.71 5.81 -2.49
N ALA A 247 -4.10 5.03 -1.61
CA ALA A 247 -2.66 4.78 -1.64
C ALA A 247 -2.34 3.33 -1.28
N ILE A 248 -1.20 2.87 -1.72
CA ILE A 248 -0.64 1.57 -1.38
C ILE A 248 0.79 1.75 -0.90
N GLY A 249 1.15 1.06 0.18
CA GLY A 249 2.49 1.10 0.76
C GLY A 249 2.98 -0.23 1.27
N TYR A 250 4.26 -0.28 1.54
CA TYR A 250 4.95 -1.43 2.09
C TYR A 250 5.84 -1.01 3.24
N ASN A 251 5.77 -1.77 4.33
CA ASN A 251 6.71 -1.72 5.44
C ASN A 251 7.68 -2.88 5.27
N SER A 252 8.91 -2.58 4.89
CA SER A 252 9.94 -3.60 4.61
C SER A 252 10.46 -4.25 5.89
N THR A 253 10.38 -3.58 7.04
CA THR A 253 10.83 -4.10 8.32
C THR A 253 9.92 -5.22 8.83
N ASP A 254 8.60 -5.01 8.75
CA ASP A 254 7.60 -5.94 9.28
C ASP A 254 6.93 -6.78 8.18
N HIS A 255 7.35 -6.60 6.92
CA HIS A 255 6.77 -7.23 5.74
C HIS A 255 5.26 -7.03 5.64
N LYS A 256 4.77 -5.80 5.85
CA LYS A 256 3.35 -5.46 5.77
C LYS A 256 3.04 -4.65 4.52
N LEU A 257 2.03 -5.11 3.78
CA LEU A 257 1.33 -4.29 2.80
C LEU A 257 0.27 -3.48 3.52
N VAL A 258 0.18 -2.19 3.20
CA VAL A 258 -0.80 -1.26 3.73
C VAL A 258 -1.55 -0.62 2.57
N LEU A 259 -2.84 -0.89 2.46
CA LEU A 259 -3.73 -0.25 1.51
C LEU A 259 -4.53 0.81 2.27
N PHE A 260 -4.54 2.01 1.78
CA PHE A 260 -5.18 3.16 2.42
C PHE A 260 -6.26 3.74 1.52
N VAL A 261 -7.38 4.12 2.12
CA VAL A 261 -8.42 4.94 1.46
C VAL A 261 -8.99 5.94 2.44
N CYS A 262 -9.26 7.17 2.00
CA CYS A 262 -10.03 8.13 2.78
C CYS A 262 -11.22 8.69 2.01
N GLU A 263 -12.31 8.93 2.74
CA GLU A 263 -13.50 9.65 2.27
C GLU A 263 -13.18 11.14 2.12
N GLY A 264 -13.90 11.83 1.26
CA GLY A 264 -13.76 13.28 1.09
C GLY A 264 -14.95 13.90 0.38
N ASP A 265 -14.75 15.09 -0.17
CA ASP A 265 -15.75 15.87 -0.93
C ASP A 265 -17.06 16.09 -0.17
N GLY A 266 -17.05 16.01 1.18
CA GLY A 266 -18.21 16.27 2.03
C GLY A 266 -19.27 15.17 2.05
N MET A 267 -18.98 13.95 1.56
CA MET A 267 -19.94 12.82 1.57
C MET A 267 -20.40 12.45 2.99
N THR A 268 -19.52 12.61 3.97
CA THR A 268 -19.89 12.72 5.37
C THR A 268 -19.65 14.17 5.80
N SER A 269 -20.62 14.77 6.49
CA SER A 269 -20.53 16.17 6.93
C SER A 269 -19.23 16.44 7.71
N GLY A 270 -18.47 17.45 7.31
CA GLY A 270 -17.20 17.82 7.91
C GLY A 270 -15.97 17.07 7.36
N ILE A 271 -16.16 16.04 6.55
CA ILE A 271 -15.05 15.26 5.98
C ILE A 271 -14.72 15.78 4.58
N ALA A 272 -13.65 16.54 4.46
CA ALA A 272 -13.19 17.13 3.19
C ALA A 272 -12.26 16.20 2.41
N GLY A 273 -11.62 15.25 3.09
CA GLY A 273 -10.55 14.42 2.54
C GLY A 273 -9.16 14.91 2.92
N MET A 274 -8.13 14.46 2.20
CA MET A 274 -6.73 14.69 2.53
C MET A 274 -5.93 15.22 1.32
N THR A 275 -4.86 15.98 1.60
CA THR A 275 -3.86 16.33 0.60
C THR A 275 -2.92 15.14 0.35
N LEU A 276 -2.09 15.18 -0.69
CA LEU A 276 -1.07 14.14 -0.90
C LEU A 276 0.00 14.13 0.20
N GLU A 277 0.34 15.31 0.74
CA GLU A 277 1.27 15.42 1.87
C GLU A 277 0.71 14.76 3.14
N ASP A 278 -0.59 14.97 3.43
CA ASP A 278 -1.23 14.30 4.56
C ASP A 278 -1.16 12.77 4.40
N VAL A 279 -1.45 12.26 3.19
CA VAL A 279 -1.40 10.81 2.91
C VAL A 279 0.02 10.29 3.06
N ALA A 280 1.02 11.02 2.54
CA ALA A 280 2.44 10.64 2.69
C ALA A 280 2.83 10.53 4.17
N ASN A 281 2.45 11.54 5.00
CA ASN A 281 2.71 11.54 6.44
C ASN A 281 2.02 10.36 7.13
N VAL A 282 0.73 10.13 6.85
CA VAL A 282 -0.02 9.00 7.43
C VAL A 282 0.63 7.65 7.07
N MET A 283 0.96 7.44 5.81
CA MET A 283 1.57 6.18 5.37
C MET A 283 2.94 5.95 6.01
N LYS A 284 3.73 7.01 6.14
CA LYS A 284 5.01 6.96 6.87
C LYS A 284 4.81 6.68 8.36
N ASP A 285 3.83 7.31 9.01
CA ASP A 285 3.48 7.06 10.41
C ASP A 285 2.99 5.62 10.63
N LEU A 286 2.37 4.99 9.62
CA LEU A 286 2.01 3.58 9.63
C LEU A 286 3.21 2.63 9.43
N GLY A 287 4.40 3.19 9.19
CA GLY A 287 5.65 2.46 9.02
C GLY A 287 5.97 2.08 7.57
N CYS A 288 5.23 2.61 6.59
CA CYS A 288 5.54 2.36 5.18
C CYS A 288 6.80 3.13 4.76
N ASP A 289 7.77 2.43 4.25
CA ASP A 289 9.00 2.98 3.67
C ASP A 289 8.95 3.10 2.14
N GLU A 290 7.97 2.44 1.52
CA GLU A 290 7.65 2.52 0.09
C GLU A 290 6.16 2.81 -0.07
N THR A 291 5.77 3.92 -0.72
CA THR A 291 4.35 4.30 -0.90
C THR A 291 4.11 4.98 -2.23
N CYS A 292 3.07 4.54 -2.93
CA CYS A 292 2.57 5.13 -4.17
C CYS A 292 1.11 5.56 -4.00
N ASN A 293 0.77 6.77 -4.45
CA ASN A 293 -0.61 7.19 -4.60
C ASN A 293 -1.25 6.50 -5.82
N LEU A 294 -2.50 6.16 -5.72
CA LEU A 294 -3.33 5.65 -6.80
C LEU A 294 -4.36 6.71 -7.22
N ASP A 295 -5.27 6.35 -8.13
CA ASP A 295 -6.34 7.28 -8.50
C ASP A 295 -7.24 7.62 -7.31
N GLY A 296 -7.65 8.87 -7.24
CA GLY A 296 -8.39 9.45 -6.13
C GLY A 296 -9.77 9.95 -6.51
N GLY A 297 -10.31 10.88 -5.72
CA GLY A 297 -11.61 11.49 -5.97
C GLY A 297 -12.72 10.44 -6.05
N GLY A 298 -13.54 10.52 -7.10
CA GLY A 298 -14.65 9.57 -7.34
C GLY A 298 -14.22 8.11 -7.51
N SER A 299 -12.96 7.84 -7.86
CA SER A 299 -12.43 6.48 -7.99
C SER A 299 -12.11 5.83 -6.65
N SER A 300 -11.87 6.63 -5.59
CA SER A 300 -11.48 6.10 -4.27
C SER A 300 -12.50 5.11 -3.73
N CYS A 301 -12.07 3.88 -3.54
CA CYS A 301 -12.89 2.79 -3.04
C CYS A 301 -12.01 1.72 -2.37
N MET A 302 -12.49 1.18 -1.26
CA MET A 302 -11.98 -0.05 -0.68
C MET A 302 -13.16 -0.94 -0.34
N LEU A 303 -13.18 -2.14 -0.90
CA LEU A 303 -14.11 -3.21 -0.52
C LEU A 303 -13.39 -4.17 0.42
N VAL A 304 -14.08 -4.53 1.48
CA VAL A 304 -13.71 -5.60 2.41
C VAL A 304 -14.80 -6.66 2.37
N ASN A 305 -14.49 -7.84 1.88
CA ASN A 305 -15.48 -8.89 1.61
C ASN A 305 -16.71 -8.37 0.85
N GLY A 306 -16.48 -7.54 -0.17
CA GLY A 306 -17.51 -6.96 -1.02
C GLY A 306 -18.29 -5.79 -0.41
N LYS A 307 -17.98 -5.35 0.82
CA LYS A 307 -18.62 -4.21 1.47
C LYS A 307 -17.76 -2.96 1.38
N GLU A 308 -18.35 -1.84 1.02
CA GLU A 308 -17.68 -0.54 1.00
C GLU A 308 -17.27 -0.08 2.40
N THR A 309 -16.07 0.50 2.50
CA THR A 309 -15.57 1.09 3.76
C THR A 309 -15.85 2.58 3.84
N ILE A 310 -15.82 3.28 2.71
CA ILE A 310 -16.09 4.72 2.58
C ILE A 310 -17.28 4.95 1.66
N LYS A 311 -17.88 6.13 1.73
CA LYS A 311 -18.89 6.57 0.75
C LYS A 311 -18.19 7.09 -0.50
N PRO A 312 -18.46 6.55 -1.68
CA PRO A 312 -17.92 7.06 -2.93
C PRO A 312 -18.33 8.51 -3.17
N SER A 313 -17.41 9.38 -3.58
CA SER A 313 -17.70 10.81 -3.74
C SER A 313 -18.60 11.14 -4.94
N ASP A 314 -18.73 10.22 -5.90
CA ASP A 314 -19.71 10.32 -7.00
C ASP A 314 -21.12 9.83 -6.61
N GLY A 315 -21.33 9.47 -5.33
CA GLY A 315 -22.61 8.93 -4.83
C GLY A 315 -22.77 7.42 -5.02
N SER A 316 -21.98 6.82 -5.89
CA SER A 316 -21.85 5.38 -6.14
C SER A 316 -20.42 5.05 -6.57
N GLN A 317 -20.07 3.77 -6.57
CA GLN A 317 -18.75 3.33 -7.09
C GLN A 317 -18.58 3.79 -8.53
N ARG A 318 -17.47 4.46 -8.80
CA ARG A 318 -17.06 4.77 -10.17
C ARG A 318 -16.56 3.49 -10.84
N SER A 319 -16.95 3.30 -12.10
CA SER A 319 -16.31 2.30 -12.95
C SER A 319 -14.90 2.72 -13.26
N VAL A 320 -13.93 1.86 -12.96
CA VAL A 320 -12.48 2.06 -13.14
C VAL A 320 -11.94 1.00 -14.09
N VAL A 321 -10.74 1.23 -14.65
CA VAL A 321 -10.16 0.29 -15.63
C VAL A 321 -9.38 -0.83 -14.95
N ASN A 322 -8.79 -0.54 -13.81
CA ASN A 322 -8.03 -1.52 -13.04
C ASN A 322 -8.22 -1.32 -11.53
N GLY A 323 -7.85 -2.34 -10.78
CA GLY A 323 -7.89 -2.38 -9.33
C GLY A 323 -6.77 -3.22 -8.75
N VAL A 324 -6.64 -3.18 -7.43
CA VAL A 324 -5.70 -4.00 -6.67
C VAL A 324 -6.48 -4.92 -5.74
N ALA A 325 -6.11 -6.19 -5.72
CA ALA A 325 -6.66 -7.21 -4.83
C ALA A 325 -5.59 -7.78 -3.90
N ILE A 326 -5.97 -8.01 -2.65
CA ILE A 326 -5.20 -8.78 -1.67
C ILE A 326 -6.01 -10.03 -1.30
N LYS A 327 -5.34 -11.20 -1.47
CA LYS A 327 -5.92 -12.52 -1.26
C LYS A 327 -5.12 -13.32 -0.25
#